data_0e46e3549ad8bda9b4e959f7389de2e3
#
_entry.id   0e46e3549ad8bda9b4e959f7389de2e3
#
_cell.length_a   1.000
_cell.length_b   1.000
_cell.length_c   1.000
_cell.angle_alpha   90.00
_cell.angle_beta   90.00
_cell.angle_gamma   90.00
#
_symmetry.space_group_name_H-M   'P 1'
#
loop_
_entity.id
_entity.type
_entity.pdbx_description
1 polymer ?
#
loop_
_entity_poly.entity_id
_entity_poly.type
_entity_poly.pdbx_seq_one_letter_code
_entity_poly.pdbx_strand_id
1 'polypeptide(L)'
;MSRAPSKDRGAVGRQLGIDMRVVACAEVLVERAPLRRRFAFAVIGSMTLGLAPALALDGTTSDPSEKIPKNFTNPQQALRAGVADLKAGDADASVAALTYAAEGGQDLARWKLGQMYADGQGVQRDDLKAYHYFNELVEDYDEDQPDRRNLSAVSNAFVAVGVYCLNGIPNSDVQPDPQRAHELFQYAATIFGDPNAQYNLAHMYLVGSGGVVKDNVAAVRWLAVAAQRGHAPSEALLGHMLFTGDGAPRQRARGLMWLEFAKDAAPDSKEAWIHELYQSDLQLASNDERQAAAALHDTRAKGSPPSTPVRDIVKTLLKPLGPLIGSAAPPAQ
;
A
#
# COMPACT_ATOMS: atom_id res chain seq x y z
N MET A 1 46.03 17.49 -19.66
CA MET A 1 44.87 16.67 -19.98
C MET A 1 44.24 16.21 -18.66
N SER A 2 43.30 16.98 -18.19
CA SER A 2 42.68 16.80 -16.86
C SER A 2 41.30 16.16 -17.05
N ARG A 3 41.08 14.97 -16.47
CA ARG A 3 39.78 14.30 -16.40
C ARG A 3 38.99 14.92 -15.23
N ALA A 4 37.86 15.55 -15.52
CA ALA A 4 36.90 15.96 -14.51
C ALA A 4 36.18 14.74 -13.93
N PRO A 5 35.87 14.75 -12.61
CA PRO A 5 35.15 13.65 -11.98
C PRO A 5 33.65 13.72 -12.29
N SER A 6 33.06 12.59 -12.62
CA SER A 6 31.61 12.41 -12.78
C SER A 6 30.92 12.57 -11.43
N LYS A 7 30.16 13.64 -11.27
CA LYS A 7 29.29 13.88 -10.09
C LYS A 7 28.08 12.97 -10.11
N ASP A 8 28.07 12.15 -9.11
CA ASP A 8 26.98 11.52 -8.35
C ASP A 8 25.54 11.85 -8.80
N ARG A 9 24.90 10.93 -9.50
CA ARG A 9 23.46 10.95 -9.82
C ARG A 9 22.62 10.14 -8.80
N GLY A 10 23.24 9.69 -7.72
CA GLY A 10 22.58 8.91 -6.67
C GLY A 10 21.91 9.75 -5.56
N ALA A 11 21.91 11.09 -5.67
CA ALA A 11 21.55 11.97 -4.57
C ALA A 11 20.07 12.39 -4.55
N VAL A 12 19.31 12.21 -5.64
CA VAL A 12 17.93 12.76 -5.74
C VAL A 12 16.95 12.03 -4.81
N GLY A 13 17.12 10.74 -4.59
CA GLY A 13 16.24 9.98 -3.67
C GLY A 13 16.48 10.27 -2.18
N ARG A 14 17.63 10.80 -1.80
CA ARG A 14 17.96 11.16 -0.40
C ARG A 14 17.58 12.58 -0.02
N GLN A 15 17.29 13.43 -0.97
CA GLN A 15 17.01 14.86 -0.73
C GLN A 15 15.55 15.15 -0.41
N LEU A 16 14.63 14.21 -0.70
CA LEU A 16 13.20 14.38 -0.44
C LEU A 16 12.75 13.81 0.92
N GLY A 17 13.64 13.17 1.69
CA GLY A 17 13.31 12.66 3.04
C GLY A 17 12.15 11.64 3.09
N ILE A 18 11.70 11.17 1.92
CA ILE A 18 10.65 10.16 1.82
C ILE A 18 11.28 8.83 2.19
N ASP A 19 11.04 8.37 3.40
CA ASP A 19 11.33 6.98 3.78
C ASP A 19 10.34 6.09 3.02
N MET A 20 10.76 5.66 1.84
CA MET A 20 9.96 4.86 0.91
C MET A 20 9.52 3.50 1.48
N ARG A 21 10.06 3.10 2.64
CA ARG A 21 9.61 1.92 3.38
C ARG A 21 8.29 2.16 4.11
N VAL A 22 7.96 3.41 4.46
CA VAL A 22 6.75 3.77 5.22
C VAL A 22 5.53 3.92 4.31
N VAL A 23 5.72 4.34 3.05
CA VAL A 23 4.60 4.60 2.12
C VAL A 23 3.88 3.30 1.70
N ALA A 24 4.61 2.20 1.54
CA ALA A 24 4.02 0.92 1.15
C ALA A 24 3.08 0.30 2.21
N CYS A 25 3.25 0.65 3.49
CA CYS A 25 2.41 0.13 4.58
C CYS A 25 1.18 1.00 4.89
N ALA A 26 1.18 2.29 4.49
CA ALA A 26 0.16 3.23 4.93
C ALA A 26 -1.20 3.06 4.24
N GLU A 27 -1.26 2.46 3.06
CA GLU A 27 -2.49 2.41 2.25
C GLU A 27 -3.33 1.15 2.44
N VAL A 28 -2.73 0.06 2.87
CA VAL A 28 -3.49 -1.15 3.22
C VAL A 28 -4.06 -1.04 4.63
N LEU A 29 -3.50 -0.16 5.46
CA LEU A 29 -3.79 -0.02 6.88
C LEU A 29 -4.44 1.34 7.16
N VAL A 30 -5.75 1.39 7.10
CA VAL A 30 -6.61 2.54 7.39
C VAL A 30 -6.38 3.12 8.79
N GLU A 31 -6.28 4.46 8.83
CA GLU A 31 -6.54 5.31 10.01
C GLU A 31 -5.69 5.17 11.27
N ARG A 32 -4.55 5.83 11.33
CA ARG A 32 -3.91 6.15 12.62
C ARG A 32 -4.38 7.50 13.14
N ALA A 33 -5.27 7.51 14.15
CA ALA A 33 -5.48 8.69 14.97
C ALA A 33 -4.26 8.89 15.91
N PRO A 34 -3.65 10.09 15.98
CA PRO A 34 -2.56 10.32 16.94
C PRO A 34 -3.15 10.42 18.35
N LEU A 35 -2.82 9.47 19.23
CA LEU A 35 -3.03 9.63 20.66
C LEU A 35 -2.15 10.79 21.15
N ARG A 36 -2.74 11.95 21.33
CA ARG A 36 -2.11 13.07 22.05
C ARG A 36 -1.88 12.65 23.49
N ARG A 37 -0.62 12.34 23.83
CA ARG A 37 -0.16 12.23 25.22
C ARG A 37 -0.29 13.62 25.87
N ARG A 38 -1.32 13.82 26.68
CA ARG A 38 -1.35 14.88 27.67
C ARG A 38 -0.54 14.41 28.87
N PHE A 39 0.65 14.94 29.02
CA PHE A 39 1.37 14.93 30.30
C PHE A 39 0.68 15.93 31.23
N ALA A 40 0.05 15.44 32.28
CA ALA A 40 -0.33 16.25 33.44
C ALA A 40 0.62 15.89 34.60
N PHE A 41 1.43 16.86 34.98
CA PHE A 41 2.17 16.82 36.26
C PHE A 41 1.18 17.02 37.41
N ALA A 42 1.24 16.18 38.43
CA ALA A 42 0.75 16.47 39.81
C ALA A 42 1.53 15.63 40.79
N VAL A 43 2.43 16.29 41.46
CA VAL A 43 2.62 16.59 42.90
C VAL A 43 2.38 15.44 43.88
N ILE A 44 3.48 15.17 44.56
CA ILE A 44 3.86 14.52 45.82
C ILE A 44 2.75 14.49 46.90
N GLY A 45 2.59 13.30 47.49
CA GLY A 45 1.85 13.11 48.75
C GLY A 45 2.16 11.74 49.40
N SER A 46 2.59 11.78 50.60
CA SER A 46 3.27 10.81 51.46
C SER A 46 2.60 9.45 51.75
N MET A 47 3.42 8.45 51.79
CA MET A 47 3.59 7.33 52.77
C MET A 47 2.37 6.86 53.58
N THR A 48 1.98 5.60 53.40
CA THR A 48 1.71 4.63 54.49
C THR A 48 2.02 3.21 54.01
N LEU A 49 2.85 2.49 54.73
CA LEU A 49 3.13 1.07 54.60
C LEU A 49 1.86 0.27 54.95
N GLY A 50 1.33 -0.47 53.99
CA GLY A 50 0.36 -1.53 54.19
C GLY A 50 0.86 -2.79 53.48
N LEU A 51 1.32 -3.80 54.25
CA LEU A 51 1.55 -5.14 53.73
C LEU A 51 0.21 -5.72 53.26
N ALA A 52 0.02 -5.85 51.94
CA ALA A 52 -1.01 -6.69 51.35
C ALA A 52 -0.33 -7.89 50.72
N PRO A 53 -0.91 -9.13 50.80
CA PRO A 53 -0.31 -10.32 50.24
C PRO A 53 -0.29 -10.20 48.70
N ALA A 54 0.87 -10.57 48.14
CA ALA A 54 1.03 -10.71 46.69
C ALA A 54 0.07 -11.82 46.20
N LEU A 55 -1.07 -11.41 45.64
CA LEU A 55 -1.82 -12.26 44.73
C LEU A 55 -0.97 -12.35 43.45
N ALA A 56 -0.42 -13.54 43.22
CA ALA A 56 0.18 -13.86 41.94
C ALA A 56 -0.86 -13.55 40.85
N LEU A 57 -0.60 -12.50 40.10
CA LEU A 57 -1.34 -12.24 38.84
C LEU A 57 -0.86 -13.32 37.89
N ASP A 58 -1.64 -14.40 37.79
CA ASP A 58 -1.48 -15.42 36.79
C ASP A 58 -1.71 -14.72 35.42
N GLY A 59 -0.60 -14.47 34.74
CA GLY A 59 -0.55 -13.74 33.49
C GLY A 59 -1.02 -14.58 32.29
N THR A 60 -2.11 -15.33 32.46
CA THR A 60 -2.83 -15.90 31.35
C THR A 60 -3.69 -14.79 30.73
N THR A 61 -3.08 -14.00 29.81
CA THR A 61 -3.87 -13.31 28.80
C THR A 61 -4.54 -14.43 27.99
N SER A 62 -5.76 -14.80 28.36
CA SER A 62 -6.58 -15.71 27.58
C SER A 62 -6.71 -15.11 26.18
N ASP A 63 -6.23 -15.83 25.18
CA ASP A 63 -6.43 -15.50 23.77
C ASP A 63 -7.95 -15.32 23.55
N PRO A 64 -8.42 -14.18 23.02
CA PRO A 64 -9.84 -13.97 22.73
C PRO A 64 -10.45 -15.06 21.87
N SER A 65 -9.63 -15.79 21.10
CA SER A 65 -10.08 -16.95 20.30
C SER A 65 -10.58 -18.12 21.12
N GLU A 66 -10.25 -18.24 22.42
CA GLU A 66 -10.77 -19.32 23.30
C GLU A 66 -12.24 -19.14 23.71
N LYS A 67 -12.82 -17.95 23.51
CA LYS A 67 -14.23 -17.65 23.84
C LYS A 67 -15.13 -17.71 22.60
N ILE A 68 -15.09 -18.79 21.84
CA ILE A 68 -16.04 -18.96 20.72
C ILE A 68 -17.45 -19.09 21.34
N PRO A 69 -18.36 -18.14 21.08
CA PRO A 69 -19.73 -18.28 21.56
C PRO A 69 -20.37 -19.49 20.88
N LYS A 70 -20.78 -20.47 21.64
CA LYS A 70 -21.36 -21.73 21.17
C LYS A 70 -22.71 -21.60 20.41
N ASN A 71 -23.10 -20.38 20.02
CA ASN A 71 -24.45 -20.06 19.57
C ASN A 71 -24.57 -19.75 18.06
N PHE A 72 -23.51 -19.88 17.27
CA PHE A 72 -23.63 -19.70 15.82
C PHE A 72 -24.10 -20.98 15.15
N THR A 73 -25.15 -20.89 14.32
CA THR A 73 -25.68 -22.05 13.59
C THR A 73 -24.90 -22.32 12.30
N ASN A 74 -24.20 -21.31 11.77
CA ASN A 74 -23.38 -21.44 10.56
C ASN A 74 -22.37 -20.30 10.46
N PRO A 75 -21.27 -20.47 9.68
CA PRO A 75 -20.21 -19.49 9.52
C PRO A 75 -20.69 -18.15 8.95
N GLN A 76 -21.69 -18.16 8.07
CA GLN A 76 -22.22 -16.92 7.49
C GLN A 76 -22.96 -16.06 8.52
N GLN A 77 -23.68 -16.69 9.45
CA GLN A 77 -24.31 -15.96 10.56
C GLN A 77 -23.26 -15.35 11.48
N ALA A 78 -22.20 -16.10 11.79
CA ALA A 78 -21.09 -15.62 12.59
C ALA A 78 -20.36 -14.45 11.94
N LEU A 79 -20.11 -14.49 10.62
CA LEU A 79 -19.56 -13.35 9.88
C LEU A 79 -20.40 -12.09 10.03
N ARG A 80 -21.73 -12.20 9.88
CA ARG A 80 -22.63 -11.03 10.02
C ARG A 80 -22.62 -10.49 11.45
N ALA A 81 -22.64 -11.38 12.46
CA ALA A 81 -22.55 -10.99 13.86
C ALA A 81 -21.22 -10.29 14.16
N GLY A 82 -20.08 -10.88 13.77
CA GLY A 82 -18.77 -10.29 14.00
C GLY A 82 -18.60 -8.91 13.36
N VAL A 83 -19.13 -8.70 12.15
CA VAL A 83 -19.12 -7.37 11.51
C VAL A 83 -20.03 -6.39 12.25
N ALA A 84 -21.16 -6.84 12.80
CA ALA A 84 -22.07 -6.00 13.59
C ALA A 84 -21.43 -5.61 14.94
N ASP A 85 -20.81 -6.58 15.63
CA ASP A 85 -20.11 -6.39 16.90
C ASP A 85 -18.92 -5.42 16.75
N LEU A 86 -18.16 -5.53 15.65
CA LEU A 86 -17.10 -4.59 15.34
C LEU A 86 -17.60 -3.15 15.19
N LYS A 87 -18.74 -2.97 14.52
CA LYS A 87 -19.37 -1.64 14.38
C LYS A 87 -19.93 -1.12 15.71
N ALA A 88 -20.35 -2.00 16.58
CA ALA A 88 -20.83 -1.66 17.92
C ALA A 88 -19.69 -1.36 18.91
N GLY A 89 -18.43 -1.63 18.53
CA GLY A 89 -17.26 -1.46 19.38
C GLY A 89 -16.98 -2.64 20.31
N ASP A 90 -17.72 -3.75 20.18
CA ASP A 90 -17.49 -4.98 20.93
C ASP A 90 -16.44 -5.85 20.18
N ALA A 91 -15.18 -5.54 20.44
CA ALA A 91 -14.09 -6.17 19.74
C ALA A 91 -13.92 -7.67 20.10
N ASP A 92 -14.12 -8.03 21.38
CA ASP A 92 -13.98 -9.42 21.81
C ASP A 92 -15.04 -10.31 21.18
N ALA A 93 -16.30 -9.87 21.19
CA ALA A 93 -17.39 -10.59 20.52
C ALA A 93 -17.14 -10.67 19.00
N SER A 94 -16.66 -9.58 18.41
CA SER A 94 -16.32 -9.54 16.98
C SER A 94 -15.25 -10.56 16.62
N VAL A 95 -14.12 -10.60 17.35
CA VAL A 95 -13.03 -11.55 17.10
C VAL A 95 -13.52 -12.98 17.23
N ALA A 96 -14.25 -13.30 18.30
CA ALA A 96 -14.78 -14.64 18.51
C ALA A 96 -15.71 -15.10 17.36
N ALA A 97 -16.61 -14.21 16.92
CA ALA A 97 -17.54 -14.50 15.84
C ALA A 97 -16.82 -14.61 14.47
N LEU A 98 -15.87 -13.72 14.19
CA LEU A 98 -15.10 -13.75 12.95
C LEU A 98 -14.15 -14.96 12.89
N THR A 99 -13.55 -15.37 14.02
CA THR A 99 -12.73 -16.58 14.09
C THR A 99 -13.55 -17.83 13.72
N TYR A 100 -14.73 -18.00 14.32
CA TYR A 100 -15.62 -19.10 13.94
C TYR A 100 -16.02 -19.06 12.45
N ALA A 101 -16.26 -17.85 11.92
CA ALA A 101 -16.58 -17.70 10.50
C ALA A 101 -15.39 -18.02 9.59
N ALA A 102 -14.16 -17.64 9.98
CA ALA A 102 -12.94 -17.90 9.24
C ALA A 102 -12.61 -19.40 9.21
N GLU A 103 -12.71 -20.08 10.35
CA GLU A 103 -12.58 -21.55 10.46
C GLU A 103 -13.63 -22.28 9.60
N GLY A 104 -14.81 -21.70 9.46
CA GLY A 104 -15.86 -22.17 8.55
C GLY A 104 -15.68 -21.77 7.08
N GLY A 105 -14.51 -21.28 6.68
CA GLY A 105 -14.15 -20.98 5.29
C GLY A 105 -14.74 -19.68 4.75
N GLN A 106 -15.05 -18.70 5.62
CA GLN A 106 -15.50 -17.40 5.16
C GLN A 106 -14.33 -16.45 4.90
N ASP A 107 -13.94 -16.25 3.65
CA ASP A 107 -12.80 -15.38 3.23
C ASP A 107 -12.91 -13.95 3.77
N LEU A 108 -14.13 -13.40 3.78
CA LEU A 108 -14.34 -12.05 4.30
C LEU A 108 -14.09 -11.97 5.82
N ALA A 109 -14.26 -13.08 6.56
CA ALA A 109 -13.91 -13.11 7.98
C ALA A 109 -12.39 -13.13 8.17
N ARG A 110 -11.66 -13.96 7.40
CA ARG A 110 -10.19 -13.95 7.39
C ARG A 110 -9.64 -12.57 7.05
N TRP A 111 -10.19 -11.93 6.02
CA TRP A 111 -9.82 -10.56 5.65
C TRP A 111 -10.05 -9.58 6.81
N LYS A 112 -11.20 -9.63 7.46
CA LYS A 112 -11.53 -8.75 8.59
C LYS A 112 -10.62 -8.97 9.79
N LEU A 113 -10.34 -10.21 10.15
CA LEU A 113 -9.39 -10.54 11.23
C LEU A 113 -7.98 -10.03 10.90
N GLY A 114 -7.52 -10.28 9.68
CA GLY A 114 -6.24 -9.76 9.20
C GLY A 114 -6.15 -8.24 9.36
N GLN A 115 -7.19 -7.49 8.95
CA GLN A 115 -7.25 -6.03 9.15
C GLN A 115 -7.23 -5.65 10.64
N MET A 116 -8.03 -6.32 11.48
CA MET A 116 -8.09 -6.00 12.91
C MET A 116 -6.72 -6.18 13.58
N TYR A 117 -6.01 -7.27 13.29
CA TYR A 117 -4.68 -7.48 13.84
C TYR A 117 -3.61 -6.55 13.25
N ALA A 118 -3.67 -6.24 11.95
CA ALA A 118 -2.75 -5.32 11.31
C ALA A 118 -2.88 -3.88 11.84
N ASP A 119 -4.12 -3.42 12.06
CA ASP A 119 -4.40 -2.06 12.52
C ASP A 119 -4.41 -1.92 14.05
N GLY A 120 -4.50 -3.02 14.78
CA GLY A 120 -4.79 -3.01 16.21
C GLY A 120 -6.20 -2.52 16.51
N GLN A 121 -7.17 -2.81 15.62
CA GLN A 121 -8.54 -2.35 15.77
C GLN A 121 -9.32 -3.25 16.72
N GLY A 122 -9.44 -2.81 17.98
CA GLY A 122 -10.12 -3.54 19.04
C GLY A 122 -9.33 -4.75 19.59
N VAL A 123 -8.17 -5.03 19.01
CA VAL A 123 -7.22 -6.05 19.46
C VAL A 123 -5.83 -5.45 19.54
N GLN A 124 -4.92 -6.10 20.27
CA GLN A 124 -3.52 -5.73 20.19
C GLN A 124 -3.00 -5.99 18.77
N ARG A 125 -2.27 -5.02 18.19
CA ARG A 125 -1.65 -5.18 16.89
C ARG A 125 -0.71 -6.39 16.90
N ASP A 126 -0.87 -7.24 15.89
CA ASP A 126 -0.08 -8.44 15.68
C ASP A 126 0.11 -8.67 14.19
N ASP A 127 1.23 -8.18 13.68
CA ASP A 127 1.55 -8.26 12.24
C ASP A 127 1.70 -9.72 11.78
N LEU A 128 2.12 -10.65 12.65
CA LEU A 128 2.24 -12.06 12.30
C LEU A 128 0.86 -12.74 12.16
N LYS A 129 -0.06 -12.50 13.10
CA LYS A 129 -1.44 -12.99 12.97
C LYS A 129 -2.11 -12.40 11.74
N ALA A 130 -1.91 -11.10 11.48
CA ALA A 130 -2.44 -10.45 10.27
C ALA A 130 -1.93 -11.12 9.00
N TYR A 131 -0.61 -11.37 8.94
CA TYR A 131 0.02 -12.08 7.82
C TYR A 131 -0.60 -13.47 7.61
N HIS A 132 -0.78 -14.25 8.67
CA HIS A 132 -1.36 -15.60 8.55
C HIS A 132 -2.77 -15.56 7.96
N TYR A 133 -3.66 -14.70 8.46
CA TYR A 133 -5.01 -14.56 7.91
C TYR A 133 -5.03 -14.10 6.45
N PHE A 134 -4.15 -13.17 6.06
CA PHE A 134 -4.06 -12.75 4.67
C PHE A 134 -3.43 -13.83 3.77
N ASN A 135 -2.43 -14.56 4.29
CA ASN A 135 -1.76 -15.60 3.52
C ASN A 135 -2.68 -16.81 3.27
N GLU A 136 -3.55 -17.16 4.23
CA GLU A 136 -4.61 -18.17 4.01
C GLU A 136 -5.51 -17.80 2.83
N LEU A 137 -5.86 -16.52 2.67
CA LEU A 137 -6.66 -16.06 1.52
C LEU A 137 -5.91 -16.18 0.19
N VAL A 138 -4.59 -15.99 0.21
CA VAL A 138 -3.75 -16.11 -0.97
C VAL A 138 -3.57 -17.58 -1.36
N GLU A 139 -3.37 -18.46 -0.38
CA GLU A 139 -3.13 -19.90 -0.60
C GLU A 139 -4.40 -20.64 -1.01
N ASP A 140 -5.55 -20.26 -0.45
CA ASP A 140 -6.84 -20.89 -0.74
C ASP A 140 -7.51 -20.33 -2.02
N TYR A 141 -6.92 -19.30 -2.65
CA TYR A 141 -7.50 -18.69 -3.85
C TYR A 141 -7.44 -19.64 -5.04
N ASP A 142 -8.61 -20.01 -5.56
CA ASP A 142 -8.77 -20.82 -6.78
C ASP A 142 -9.03 -19.90 -7.99
N GLU A 143 -8.08 -19.83 -8.90
CA GLU A 143 -8.17 -19.04 -10.13
C GLU A 143 -9.23 -19.58 -11.09
N ASP A 144 -9.46 -20.88 -11.09
CA ASP A 144 -10.43 -21.53 -11.96
C ASP A 144 -11.88 -21.34 -11.47
N GLN A 145 -12.07 -21.14 -10.15
CA GLN A 145 -13.37 -20.96 -9.52
C GLN A 145 -13.44 -19.74 -8.59
N PRO A 146 -13.19 -18.52 -9.09
CA PRO A 146 -13.10 -17.34 -8.23
C PRO A 146 -14.48 -16.95 -7.69
N ASP A 147 -14.60 -16.81 -6.36
CA ASP A 147 -15.78 -16.18 -5.77
C ASP A 147 -15.76 -14.65 -6.00
N ARG A 148 -16.55 -14.20 -6.95
CA ARG A 148 -16.60 -12.80 -7.35
C ARG A 148 -16.99 -11.85 -6.21
N ARG A 149 -17.65 -12.34 -5.15
CA ARG A 149 -18.03 -11.54 -3.98
C ARG A 149 -16.84 -11.17 -3.11
N ASN A 150 -15.81 -12.01 -3.13
CA ASN A 150 -14.64 -11.89 -2.27
C ASN A 150 -13.39 -11.39 -3.02
N LEU A 151 -13.47 -11.20 -4.36
CA LEU A 151 -12.30 -10.81 -5.17
C LEU A 151 -11.56 -9.57 -4.66
N SER A 152 -12.28 -8.58 -4.12
CA SER A 152 -11.63 -7.39 -3.55
C SER A 152 -10.85 -7.72 -2.28
N ALA A 153 -11.39 -8.58 -1.41
CA ALA A 153 -10.70 -9.02 -0.19
C ALA A 153 -9.45 -9.85 -0.55
N VAL A 154 -9.58 -10.76 -1.52
CA VAL A 154 -8.47 -11.57 -2.02
C VAL A 154 -7.40 -10.69 -2.66
N SER A 155 -7.76 -9.78 -3.55
CA SER A 155 -6.82 -8.84 -4.19
C SER A 155 -6.02 -8.05 -3.15
N ASN A 156 -6.72 -7.49 -2.15
CA ASN A 156 -6.06 -6.77 -1.07
C ASN A 156 -5.18 -7.68 -0.20
N ALA A 157 -5.54 -8.96 -0.03
CA ALA A 157 -4.71 -9.93 0.68
C ALA A 157 -3.39 -10.20 -0.06
N PHE A 158 -3.42 -10.34 -1.39
CA PHE A 158 -2.20 -10.44 -2.20
C PHE A 158 -1.27 -9.24 -1.99
N VAL A 159 -1.85 -8.02 -1.95
CA VAL A 159 -1.07 -6.81 -1.68
C VAL A 159 -0.51 -6.81 -0.25
N ALA A 160 -1.33 -7.14 0.74
CA ALA A 160 -0.90 -7.16 2.15
C ALA A 160 0.23 -8.17 2.39
N VAL A 161 0.07 -9.42 1.89
CA VAL A 161 1.12 -10.45 1.97
C VAL A 161 2.38 -10.00 1.23
N GLY A 162 2.23 -9.40 0.04
CA GLY A 162 3.36 -8.82 -0.70
C GLY A 162 4.13 -7.76 0.08
N VAL A 163 3.43 -6.89 0.84
CA VAL A 163 4.07 -5.89 1.72
C VAL A 163 4.80 -6.55 2.88
N TYR A 164 4.22 -7.58 3.51
CA TYR A 164 4.90 -8.34 4.56
C TYR A 164 6.10 -9.12 4.02
N CYS A 165 6.00 -9.73 2.84
CA CYS A 165 7.15 -10.37 2.18
C CYS A 165 8.24 -9.36 1.83
N LEU A 166 7.89 -8.15 1.40
CA LEU A 166 8.89 -7.12 1.06
C LEU A 166 9.70 -6.67 2.28
N ASN A 167 9.04 -6.51 3.43
CA ASN A 167 9.63 -5.91 4.63
C ASN A 167 10.07 -6.94 5.68
N GLY A 168 9.52 -8.15 5.65
CA GLY A 168 9.58 -9.11 6.75
C GLY A 168 8.76 -8.66 7.96
N ILE A 169 8.66 -9.52 8.96
CA ILE A 169 8.02 -9.22 10.25
C ILE A 169 9.06 -9.39 11.35
N PRO A 170 9.37 -8.33 12.13
CA PRO A 170 10.37 -8.43 13.20
C PRO A 170 10.01 -9.49 14.23
N ASN A 171 11.02 -10.24 14.69
CA ASN A 171 10.91 -11.32 15.69
C ASN A 171 9.98 -12.47 15.28
N SER A 172 9.85 -12.74 13.97
CA SER A 172 9.10 -13.86 13.44
C SER A 172 9.93 -14.66 12.41
N ASP A 173 9.36 -15.73 11.89
CA ASP A 173 9.89 -16.54 10.80
C ASP A 173 9.66 -15.92 9.41
N VAL A 174 8.84 -14.88 9.32
CA VAL A 174 8.59 -14.15 8.06
C VAL A 174 9.75 -13.21 7.77
N GLN A 175 10.75 -13.72 7.06
CA GLN A 175 11.91 -12.95 6.61
C GLN A 175 11.59 -12.17 5.33
N PRO A 176 12.32 -11.06 5.05
CA PRO A 176 12.17 -10.35 3.79
C PRO A 176 12.41 -11.26 2.58
N ASP A 177 11.43 -11.33 1.69
CA ASP A 177 11.47 -12.02 0.41
C ASP A 177 10.93 -11.10 -0.69
N PRO A 178 11.77 -10.19 -1.23
CA PRO A 178 11.35 -9.28 -2.28
C PRO A 178 10.95 -9.97 -3.59
N GLN A 179 11.46 -11.17 -3.86
CA GLN A 179 11.07 -11.91 -5.06
C GLN A 179 9.62 -12.39 -4.96
N ARG A 180 9.25 -13.00 -3.84
CA ARG A 180 7.84 -13.38 -3.59
C ARG A 180 6.93 -12.15 -3.56
N ALA A 181 7.37 -11.03 -2.97
CA ALA A 181 6.62 -9.78 -3.01
C ALA A 181 6.35 -9.32 -4.45
N HIS A 182 7.37 -9.38 -5.33
CA HIS A 182 7.21 -9.05 -6.75
C HIS A 182 6.17 -9.94 -7.44
N GLU A 183 6.22 -11.25 -7.22
CA GLU A 183 5.27 -12.21 -7.80
C GLU A 183 3.83 -11.91 -7.37
N LEU A 184 3.61 -11.65 -6.06
CA LEU A 184 2.30 -11.30 -5.50
C LEU A 184 1.77 -9.98 -6.05
N PHE A 185 2.59 -8.93 -6.11
CA PHE A 185 2.19 -7.65 -6.68
C PHE A 185 1.92 -7.76 -8.18
N GLN A 186 2.75 -8.51 -8.91
CA GLN A 186 2.53 -8.73 -10.33
C GLN A 186 1.23 -9.45 -10.60
N TYR A 187 0.92 -10.48 -9.82
CA TYR A 187 -0.35 -11.19 -9.91
C TYR A 187 -1.54 -10.24 -9.64
N ALA A 188 -1.53 -9.55 -8.50
CA ALA A 188 -2.60 -8.63 -8.14
C ALA A 188 -2.75 -7.46 -9.13
N ALA A 189 -1.64 -6.94 -9.65
CA ALA A 189 -1.65 -5.85 -10.64
C ALA A 189 -2.21 -6.27 -12.00
N THR A 190 -1.98 -7.53 -12.43
CA THR A 190 -2.37 -8.02 -13.75
C THR A 190 -3.75 -8.68 -13.75
N ILE A 191 -4.01 -9.56 -12.78
CA ILE A 191 -5.24 -10.36 -12.73
C ILE A 191 -6.40 -9.56 -12.11
N PHE A 192 -6.17 -8.94 -10.96
CA PHE A 192 -7.21 -8.11 -10.32
C PHE A 192 -7.18 -6.66 -10.80
N GLY A 193 -6.07 -6.22 -11.39
CA GLY A 193 -5.86 -4.83 -11.78
C GLY A 193 -5.78 -3.89 -10.57
N ASP A 194 -5.33 -4.39 -9.42
CA ASP A 194 -5.27 -3.66 -8.17
C ASP A 194 -4.34 -2.45 -8.25
N PRO A 195 -4.80 -1.21 -7.95
CA PRO A 195 -3.97 -0.02 -8.08
C PRO A 195 -2.87 0.05 -7.02
N ASN A 196 -3.05 -0.53 -5.82
CA ASN A 196 -1.99 -0.59 -4.81
C ASN A 196 -0.90 -1.58 -5.25
N ALA A 197 -1.27 -2.71 -5.83
CA ALA A 197 -0.31 -3.65 -6.41
C ALA A 197 0.48 -3.01 -7.56
N GLN A 198 -0.19 -2.27 -8.45
CA GLN A 198 0.43 -1.54 -9.56
C GLN A 198 1.42 -0.47 -9.04
N TYR A 199 1.07 0.23 -7.96
CA TYR A 199 1.94 1.18 -7.29
C TYR A 199 3.18 0.51 -6.68
N ASN A 200 2.99 -0.57 -5.91
CA ASN A 200 4.10 -1.31 -5.29
C ASN A 200 5.04 -1.90 -6.36
N LEU A 201 4.47 -2.46 -7.43
CA LEU A 201 5.25 -2.98 -8.55
C LEU A 201 6.06 -1.88 -9.23
N ALA A 202 5.46 -0.70 -9.47
CA ALA A 202 6.19 0.46 -9.99
C ALA A 202 7.36 0.85 -9.08
N HIS A 203 7.14 0.85 -7.77
CA HIS A 203 8.16 1.13 -6.79
C HIS A 203 9.32 0.13 -6.86
N MET A 204 9.02 -1.17 -7.02
CA MET A 204 10.07 -2.19 -7.19
C MET A 204 10.91 -1.94 -8.44
N TYR A 205 10.31 -1.49 -9.55
CA TYR A 205 11.05 -1.08 -10.75
C TYR A 205 11.88 0.19 -10.52
N LEU A 206 11.42 1.15 -9.71
CA LEU A 206 12.20 2.36 -9.40
C LEU A 206 13.47 2.06 -8.60
N VAL A 207 13.45 1.08 -7.74
CA VAL A 207 14.60 0.73 -6.89
C VAL A 207 15.43 -0.43 -7.43
N GLY A 208 14.86 -1.29 -8.26
CA GLY A 208 15.49 -2.53 -8.73
C GLY A 208 15.48 -3.61 -7.65
N SER A 209 14.30 -4.04 -7.20
CA SER A 209 14.10 -5.02 -6.13
C SER A 209 13.31 -6.23 -6.61
N GLY A 210 13.37 -7.37 -5.91
CA GLY A 210 12.56 -8.54 -6.23
C GLY A 210 12.96 -9.24 -7.54
N GLY A 211 14.22 -9.23 -7.89
CA GLY A 211 14.73 -9.86 -9.12
C GLY A 211 14.54 -9.00 -10.38
N VAL A 212 13.95 -7.82 -10.27
CA VAL A 212 13.83 -6.89 -11.41
C VAL A 212 14.99 -5.89 -11.45
N VAL A 213 15.42 -5.56 -12.66
CA VAL A 213 16.40 -4.48 -12.87
C VAL A 213 15.66 -3.14 -12.76
N LYS A 214 16.33 -2.14 -12.21
CA LYS A 214 15.78 -0.77 -12.14
C LYS A 214 15.37 -0.30 -13.55
N ASP A 215 14.08 0.05 -13.70
CA ASP A 215 13.50 0.51 -14.96
C ASP A 215 12.43 1.58 -14.69
N ASN A 216 12.84 2.85 -14.79
CA ASN A 216 11.96 3.98 -14.58
C ASN A 216 10.85 4.08 -15.65
N VAL A 217 11.08 3.54 -16.86
CA VAL A 217 10.04 3.49 -17.91
C VAL A 217 8.96 2.48 -17.55
N ALA A 218 9.33 1.30 -17.06
CA ALA A 218 8.38 0.32 -16.57
C ALA A 218 7.58 0.88 -15.36
N ALA A 219 8.26 1.56 -14.44
CA ALA A 219 7.59 2.21 -13.31
C ALA A 219 6.54 3.23 -13.76
N VAL A 220 6.88 4.14 -14.68
CA VAL A 220 5.92 5.11 -15.25
C VAL A 220 4.70 4.42 -15.87
N ARG A 221 4.87 3.27 -16.53
CA ARG A 221 3.75 2.52 -17.11
C ARG A 221 2.79 2.03 -16.04
N TRP A 222 3.30 1.41 -14.98
CA TRP A 222 2.46 0.91 -13.89
C TRP A 222 1.78 2.05 -13.13
N LEU A 223 2.52 3.12 -12.81
CA LEU A 223 1.94 4.32 -12.19
C LEU A 223 0.83 4.93 -13.05
N ALA A 224 1.01 4.99 -14.39
CA ALA A 224 0.01 5.54 -15.28
C ALA A 224 -1.29 4.71 -15.30
N VAL A 225 -1.20 3.38 -15.16
CA VAL A 225 -2.38 2.51 -15.08
C VAL A 225 -3.15 2.75 -13.78
N ALA A 226 -2.46 2.82 -12.65
CA ALA A 226 -3.07 3.09 -11.34
C ALA A 226 -3.64 4.52 -11.25
N ALA A 227 -2.91 5.52 -11.75
CA ALA A 227 -3.33 6.92 -11.76
C ALA A 227 -4.61 7.16 -12.59
N GLN A 228 -4.84 6.40 -13.66
CA GLN A 228 -6.09 6.47 -14.41
C GLN A 228 -7.32 6.03 -13.62
N ARG A 229 -7.12 5.27 -12.55
CA ARG A 229 -8.16 4.81 -11.63
C ARG A 229 -8.32 5.72 -10.40
N GLY A 230 -7.61 6.85 -10.37
CA GLY A 230 -7.67 7.80 -9.26
C GLY A 230 -6.85 7.37 -8.03
N HIS A 231 -5.79 6.58 -8.22
CA HIS A 231 -4.90 6.20 -7.13
C HIS A 231 -3.95 7.36 -6.83
N ALA A 232 -4.23 8.13 -5.79
CA ALA A 232 -3.53 9.38 -5.47
C ALA A 232 -2.01 9.24 -5.36
N PRO A 233 -1.42 8.24 -4.68
CA PRO A 233 0.03 8.04 -4.67
C PRO A 233 0.63 7.80 -6.05
N SER A 234 -0.07 7.07 -6.92
CA SER A 234 0.39 6.84 -8.29
C SER A 234 0.27 8.10 -9.14
N GLU A 235 -0.78 8.89 -8.95
CA GLU A 235 -0.93 10.21 -9.59
C GLU A 235 0.22 11.14 -9.19
N ALA A 236 0.58 11.15 -7.91
CA ALA A 236 1.67 11.99 -7.39
C ALA A 236 3.03 11.59 -7.99
N LEU A 237 3.40 10.30 -7.91
CA LEU A 237 4.68 9.85 -8.45
C LEU A 237 4.74 9.99 -9.97
N LEU A 238 3.67 9.64 -10.70
CA LEU A 238 3.56 9.86 -12.14
C LEU A 238 3.74 11.33 -12.48
N GLY A 239 3.07 12.21 -11.73
CA GLY A 239 3.16 13.65 -11.89
C GLY A 239 4.59 14.16 -11.76
N HIS A 240 5.28 13.77 -10.71
CA HIS A 240 6.67 14.13 -10.47
C HIS A 240 7.62 13.58 -11.56
N MET A 241 7.45 12.33 -11.97
CA MET A 241 8.26 11.71 -13.02
C MET A 241 8.05 12.38 -14.38
N LEU A 242 6.84 12.79 -14.71
CA LEU A 242 6.56 13.59 -15.91
C LEU A 242 7.13 15.03 -15.80
N PHE A 243 7.10 15.62 -14.61
CA PHE A 243 7.63 16.96 -14.37
C PHE A 243 9.15 16.99 -14.50
N THR A 244 9.83 15.99 -13.96
CA THR A 244 11.31 15.88 -14.01
C THR A 244 11.81 15.31 -15.34
N GLY A 245 11.01 14.49 -16.01
CA GLY A 245 11.40 13.75 -17.21
C GLY A 245 12.13 12.44 -16.87
N ASP A 246 11.86 11.87 -15.69
CA ASP A 246 12.44 10.61 -15.27
C ASP A 246 11.56 9.44 -15.74
N GLY A 247 12.09 8.55 -16.56
CA GLY A 247 11.36 7.42 -17.15
C GLY A 247 10.35 7.77 -18.25
N ALA A 248 10.10 9.05 -18.52
CA ALA A 248 9.22 9.54 -19.58
C ALA A 248 9.72 10.86 -20.14
N PRO A 249 9.31 11.25 -21.36
CA PRO A 249 9.57 12.59 -21.88
C PRO A 249 9.04 13.68 -20.92
N ARG A 250 9.86 14.68 -20.68
CA ARG A 250 9.54 15.77 -19.75
C ARG A 250 8.29 16.55 -20.19
N GLN A 251 7.29 16.62 -19.32
CA GLN A 251 6.00 17.26 -19.57
C GLN A 251 5.52 17.98 -18.30
N ARG A 252 6.15 19.12 -17.94
CA ARG A 252 5.95 19.80 -16.66
C ARG A 252 4.50 20.17 -16.37
N ALA A 253 3.80 20.77 -17.33
CA ALA A 253 2.40 21.14 -17.13
C ALA A 253 1.51 19.92 -16.85
N ARG A 254 1.76 18.81 -17.55
CA ARG A 254 1.01 17.56 -17.31
C ARG A 254 1.43 16.92 -15.99
N GLY A 255 2.69 17.01 -15.62
CA GLY A 255 3.18 16.57 -14.31
C GLY A 255 2.47 17.30 -13.18
N LEU A 256 2.40 18.63 -13.23
CA LEU A 256 1.66 19.43 -12.24
C LEU A 256 0.17 19.11 -12.20
N MET A 257 -0.47 18.88 -13.35
CA MET A 257 -1.87 18.47 -13.40
C MET A 257 -2.12 17.18 -12.61
N TRP A 258 -1.25 16.16 -12.77
CA TRP A 258 -1.38 14.91 -12.04
C TRP A 258 -1.12 15.09 -10.54
N LEU A 259 -0.13 15.89 -10.17
CA LEU A 259 0.14 16.23 -8.76
C LEU A 259 -1.03 16.98 -8.12
N GLU A 260 -1.74 17.81 -8.87
CA GLU A 260 -2.92 18.52 -8.38
C GLU A 260 -4.09 17.57 -8.13
N PHE A 261 -4.35 16.60 -9.03
CA PHE A 261 -5.33 15.56 -8.77
C PHE A 261 -4.99 14.73 -7.53
N ALA A 262 -3.73 14.31 -7.40
CA ALA A 262 -3.27 13.58 -6.23
C ALA A 262 -3.50 14.35 -4.93
N LYS A 263 -3.12 15.63 -4.91
CA LYS A 263 -3.32 16.54 -3.77
C LYS A 263 -4.81 16.68 -3.42
N ASP A 264 -5.67 16.85 -4.41
CA ASP A 264 -7.12 17.02 -4.18
C ASP A 264 -7.80 15.73 -3.68
N ALA A 265 -7.25 14.57 -4.01
CA ALA A 265 -7.73 13.27 -3.55
C ALA A 265 -7.14 12.85 -2.19
N ALA A 266 -5.99 13.41 -1.80
CA ALA A 266 -5.27 13.03 -0.60
C ALA A 266 -5.77 13.76 0.65
N PRO A 267 -6.18 13.06 1.73
CA PRO A 267 -6.50 13.68 3.01
C PRO A 267 -5.25 14.31 3.64
N ASP A 268 -5.35 15.59 4.08
CA ASP A 268 -4.25 16.41 4.59
C ASP A 268 -3.35 15.75 5.66
N SER A 269 -3.88 14.81 6.43
CA SER A 269 -3.17 14.21 7.56
C SER A 269 -2.43 12.91 7.24
N LYS A 270 -2.77 12.23 6.14
CA LYS A 270 -2.24 10.88 5.84
C LYS A 270 -1.18 10.87 4.76
N GLU A 271 -1.29 11.79 3.82
CA GLU A 271 -0.47 11.83 2.62
C GLU A 271 0.22 13.19 2.45
N ALA A 272 0.71 13.74 3.57
CA ALA A 272 1.42 15.03 3.59
C ALA A 272 2.54 15.12 2.54
N TRP A 273 3.20 14.00 2.24
CA TRP A 273 4.24 13.92 1.23
C TRP A 273 3.74 14.27 -0.19
N ILE A 274 2.46 14.01 -0.51
CA ILE A 274 1.86 14.39 -1.81
C ILE A 274 1.77 15.92 -1.90
N HIS A 275 1.32 16.55 -0.82
CA HIS A 275 1.25 18.02 -0.74
C HIS A 275 2.64 18.67 -0.83
N GLU A 276 3.62 18.09 -0.12
CA GLU A 276 5.01 18.57 -0.17
C GLU A 276 5.60 18.44 -1.57
N LEU A 277 5.37 17.29 -2.24
CA LEU A 277 5.85 17.04 -3.59
C LEU A 277 5.21 18.01 -4.59
N TYR A 278 3.90 18.23 -4.49
CA TYR A 278 3.20 19.21 -5.32
C TYR A 278 3.77 20.62 -5.12
N GLN A 279 3.97 21.07 -3.87
CA GLN A 279 4.52 22.40 -3.59
C GLN A 279 5.95 22.55 -4.11
N SER A 280 6.78 21.51 -3.97
CA SER A 280 8.15 21.51 -4.47
C SER A 280 8.20 21.70 -5.99
N ASP A 281 7.42 20.92 -6.75
CA ASP A 281 7.39 20.99 -8.20
C ASP A 281 6.72 22.28 -8.68
N LEU A 282 5.69 22.76 -7.99
CA LEU A 282 5.03 24.02 -8.28
C LEU A 282 5.99 25.21 -8.17
N GLN A 283 6.88 25.23 -7.17
CA GLN A 283 7.89 26.28 -7.01
C GLN A 283 8.89 26.33 -8.19
N LEU A 284 9.20 25.17 -8.77
CA LEU A 284 10.13 25.05 -9.90
C LEU A 284 9.48 25.34 -11.26
N ALA A 285 8.15 25.44 -11.32
CA ALA A 285 7.41 25.65 -12.55
C ALA A 285 7.33 27.13 -12.92
N SER A 286 7.39 27.43 -14.23
CA SER A 286 7.10 28.77 -14.77
C SER A 286 5.60 29.10 -14.68
N ASN A 287 5.27 30.37 -14.83
CA ASN A 287 3.87 30.82 -14.83
C ASN A 287 3.07 30.18 -16.00
N ASP A 288 3.68 30.04 -17.17
CA ASP A 288 3.03 29.42 -18.34
C ASP A 288 2.75 27.92 -18.08
N GLU A 289 3.70 27.20 -17.44
CA GLU A 289 3.52 25.81 -17.07
C GLU A 289 2.41 25.64 -16.03
N ARG A 290 2.30 26.54 -15.04
CA ARG A 290 1.22 26.54 -14.05
C ARG A 290 -0.15 26.80 -14.68
N GLN A 291 -0.25 27.78 -15.58
CA GLN A 291 -1.50 28.09 -16.29
C GLN A 291 -1.92 26.91 -17.19
N ALA A 292 -0.96 26.32 -17.92
CA ALA A 292 -1.23 25.14 -18.73
C ALA A 292 -1.67 23.93 -17.90
N ALA A 293 -1.08 23.72 -16.71
CA ALA A 293 -1.47 22.67 -15.79
C ALA A 293 -2.91 22.86 -15.29
N ALA A 294 -3.28 24.07 -14.86
CA ALA A 294 -4.63 24.39 -14.41
C ALA A 294 -5.67 24.17 -15.52
N ALA A 295 -5.37 24.58 -16.76
CA ALA A 295 -6.26 24.35 -17.91
C ALA A 295 -6.45 22.84 -18.21
N LEU A 296 -5.39 22.04 -18.08
CA LEU A 296 -5.45 20.59 -18.23
C LEU A 296 -6.26 19.94 -17.12
N HIS A 297 -6.07 20.39 -15.87
CA HIS A 297 -6.82 19.94 -14.70
C HIS A 297 -8.32 20.19 -14.88
N ASP A 298 -8.71 21.42 -15.20
CA ASP A 298 -10.10 21.81 -15.44
C ASP A 298 -10.76 20.99 -16.55
N THR A 299 -10.02 20.74 -17.65
CA THR A 299 -10.50 19.96 -18.79
C THR A 299 -10.79 18.52 -18.37
N ARG A 300 -9.90 17.91 -17.60
CA ARG A 300 -10.05 16.54 -17.11
C ARG A 300 -11.15 16.44 -16.05
N ALA A 301 -11.24 17.39 -15.13
CA ALA A 301 -12.28 17.44 -14.09
C ALA A 301 -13.70 17.53 -14.68
N LYS A 302 -13.86 18.19 -15.83
CA LYS A 302 -15.13 18.29 -16.58
C LYS A 302 -15.45 17.05 -17.41
N GLY A 303 -14.64 15.98 -17.32
CA GLY A 303 -14.85 14.74 -18.06
C GLY A 303 -14.51 14.82 -19.55
N SER A 304 -13.92 15.93 -20.02
CA SER A 304 -13.43 16.04 -21.39
C SER A 304 -12.04 15.40 -21.47
N PRO A 305 -11.80 14.44 -22.37
CA PRO A 305 -10.47 13.87 -22.52
C PRO A 305 -9.50 14.99 -22.93
N PRO A 306 -8.29 15.07 -22.34
CA PRO A 306 -7.29 16.02 -22.80
C PRO A 306 -7.01 15.78 -24.29
N SER A 307 -6.69 16.84 -25.03
CA SER A 307 -6.45 16.83 -26.49
C SER A 307 -5.32 15.89 -26.95
N THR A 308 -4.51 15.40 -26.01
CA THR A 308 -3.66 14.22 -26.20
C THR A 308 -4.04 13.24 -25.08
N PRO A 309 -4.79 12.18 -25.37
CA PRO A 309 -5.27 11.28 -24.35
C PRO A 309 -4.10 10.67 -23.59
N VAL A 310 -4.21 10.63 -22.25
CA VAL A 310 -3.34 9.79 -21.40
C VAL A 310 -3.30 8.36 -21.95
N ARG A 311 -4.39 7.90 -22.56
CA ARG A 311 -4.48 6.67 -23.34
C ARG A 311 -3.42 6.54 -24.43
N ASP A 312 -2.97 7.64 -25.06
CA ASP A 312 -1.94 7.61 -26.09
C ASP A 312 -0.53 7.65 -25.49
N ILE A 313 -0.36 8.26 -24.31
CA ILE A 313 0.88 8.13 -23.54
C ILE A 313 1.00 6.70 -23.06
N VAL A 314 -0.05 6.14 -22.45
CA VAL A 314 -0.07 4.74 -22.01
C VAL A 314 0.09 3.81 -23.20
N LYS A 315 -0.58 4.04 -24.34
CA LYS A 315 -0.36 3.27 -25.57
C LYS A 315 1.07 3.38 -26.10
N THR A 316 1.68 4.56 -26.02
CA THR A 316 3.07 4.76 -26.44
C THR A 316 4.02 4.13 -25.43
N LEU A 317 3.72 4.22 -24.13
CA LEU A 317 4.49 3.63 -23.04
C LEU A 317 4.23 2.12 -22.89
N LEU A 318 3.01 1.64 -23.22
CA LEU A 318 2.62 0.23 -23.21
C LEU A 318 2.86 -0.49 -24.54
N LYS A 319 3.40 0.18 -25.56
CA LYS A 319 3.91 -0.58 -26.72
C LYS A 319 4.93 -1.59 -26.19
N PRO A 320 4.73 -2.90 -26.45
CA PRO A 320 5.74 -3.88 -26.10
C PRO A 320 7.05 -3.39 -26.73
N LEU A 321 8.10 -3.32 -25.92
CA LEU A 321 9.46 -3.24 -26.45
C LEU A 321 9.55 -4.41 -27.40
N GLY A 322 9.70 -4.11 -28.71
CA GLY A 322 9.88 -5.15 -29.73
C GLY A 322 10.92 -6.14 -29.25
N PRO A 323 10.92 -7.39 -29.72
CA PRO A 323 11.86 -8.39 -29.27
C PRO A 323 13.25 -7.76 -29.31
N LEU A 324 13.96 -7.82 -28.18
CA LEU A 324 15.37 -7.44 -28.12
C LEU A 324 16.08 -8.34 -29.15
N ILE A 325 16.34 -7.80 -30.33
CA ILE A 325 17.11 -8.45 -31.38
C ILE A 325 18.55 -8.53 -30.83
N GLY A 326 18.89 -9.67 -30.31
CA GLY A 326 20.20 -9.96 -29.73
C GLY A 326 20.42 -11.44 -29.49
N SER A 327 19.77 -12.31 -30.29
CA SER A 327 20.24 -13.68 -30.48
C SER A 327 21.43 -13.62 -31.39
N ALA A 328 22.64 -13.43 -30.84
CA ALA A 328 23.87 -13.75 -31.53
C ALA A 328 23.84 -15.26 -31.84
N ALA A 329 23.72 -15.58 -33.12
CA ALA A 329 23.94 -16.96 -33.58
C ALA A 329 25.37 -17.40 -33.18
N PRO A 330 25.57 -18.66 -32.73
CA PRO A 330 26.88 -19.19 -32.46
C PRO A 330 27.68 -19.26 -33.79
N PRO A 331 29.01 -19.03 -33.80
CA PRO A 331 29.83 -19.18 -34.99
C PRO A 331 29.79 -20.61 -35.47
N ALA A 332 29.50 -20.78 -36.77
CA ALA A 332 29.59 -22.05 -37.46
C ALA A 332 31.04 -22.58 -37.38
N GLN A 333 31.18 -23.86 -37.01
CA GLN A 333 32.44 -24.62 -37.13
C GLN A 333 32.64 -25.05 -38.58
#